data_ac99449581db0ae01b2b2291e991c2c4
#
_entry.id   ac99449581db0ae01b2b2291e991c2c4
#
_cell.length_a   1.000
_cell.length_b   1.000
_cell.length_c   1.000
_cell.angle_alpha   90.00
_cell.angle_beta   90.00
_cell.angle_gamma   90.00
#
_symmetry.space_group_name_H-M   'P 1'
#
loop_
_entity.id
_entity.type
_entity.pdbx_description
1 polymer ?
#
loop_
_entity_poly.entity_id
_entity_poly.type
_entity_poly.pdbx_seq_one_letter_code
_entity_poly.pdbx_strand_id
1 'polypeptide(L)'
;MRMKMQIRRIVVWALLVCLLSGVAPVPAAAASFRDVPAASWAAPSIQRCVQQGWFQGESATTFGMGHPMTRAAFAVVLCRFFDWEMVTPQKGTYEDVQDPDAWYFSAVETAYANGAITRQTDTFRPADSITREEMAAMLVRALGYGTIAGLAQAVSAPFTDTTTNAGYIAMAYELGIVNGTSGTTFAPDRAATREQVAVILDRLDQKLSGTTLSQLGIVSSVEDAAALEDLDVVAVSAARFTYSGQTQVNVVMEEETLSRIRAAVEQSGATELLRVSGGSLALKGTPATTAEALAATVRQGNYDGILLDISSLQDNQRSQLTRLVQQTAAKLGDKLLYVMADAPAGDTGDTGAYDLAALGRAADKLVLRVDAYEKTGEELAVAPLEPMEELYSVLAGLDGVVAPEKLSVCISTRGVCWTGEKRSGTMDAQEIRAQAEDGAEGYYSSRYEAAYLTWEKGGKQAVVWYLDSRAMEVREQLLRLFGVGQVCFQNVTERTTHLPEL
;
A
#
# COMPACT_ATOMS: atom_id res chain seq x y z
N MET A 1 -9.76 2.47 -11.99
CA MET A 1 -9.45 2.99 -13.33
C MET A 1 -10.64 3.62 -14.09
N ARG A 2 -11.83 3.03 -14.11
CA ARG A 2 -13.03 3.67 -14.73
C ARG A 2 -13.44 5.02 -14.11
N MET A 3 -13.24 5.20 -12.81
CA MET A 3 -13.60 6.44 -12.09
C MET A 3 -12.73 7.64 -12.47
N LYS A 4 -11.40 7.50 -12.60
CA LYS A 4 -10.50 8.57 -13.07
C LYS A 4 -10.77 8.98 -14.52
N MET A 5 -11.20 8.05 -15.37
CA MET A 5 -11.58 8.31 -16.76
C MET A 5 -12.93 9.00 -16.89
N GLN A 6 -13.86 8.74 -15.97
CA GLN A 6 -15.14 9.46 -15.92
C GLN A 6 -14.96 10.89 -15.42
N ILE A 7 -14.15 11.12 -14.39
CA ILE A 7 -13.88 12.48 -13.89
C ILE A 7 -13.17 13.31 -14.96
N ARG A 8 -12.20 12.78 -15.69
CA ARG A 8 -11.60 13.49 -16.85
C ARG A 8 -12.59 13.78 -17.96
N ARG A 9 -13.52 12.89 -18.25
CA ARG A 9 -14.56 13.13 -19.27
C ARG A 9 -15.60 14.16 -18.81
N ILE A 10 -16.00 14.15 -17.54
CA ILE A 10 -16.92 15.13 -16.97
C ILE A 10 -16.28 16.52 -16.93
N VAL A 11 -15.01 16.62 -16.52
CA VAL A 11 -14.28 17.91 -16.52
C VAL A 11 -14.07 18.43 -17.95
N VAL A 12 -13.77 17.57 -18.93
CA VAL A 12 -13.63 17.96 -20.34
C VAL A 12 -14.98 18.40 -20.92
N TRP A 13 -16.09 17.74 -20.61
CA TRP A 13 -17.43 18.15 -21.05
C TRP A 13 -17.90 19.42 -20.35
N ALA A 14 -17.62 19.60 -19.05
CA ALA A 14 -17.90 20.84 -18.34
C ALA A 14 -17.11 22.03 -18.90
N LEU A 15 -15.83 21.84 -19.23
CA LEU A 15 -15.01 22.85 -19.90
C LEU A 15 -15.47 23.14 -21.33
N LEU A 16 -15.94 22.13 -22.08
CA LEU A 16 -16.47 22.34 -23.44
C LEU A 16 -17.81 23.12 -23.42
N VAL A 17 -18.66 22.83 -22.44
CA VAL A 17 -19.94 23.56 -22.27
C VAL A 17 -19.69 25.01 -21.82
N CYS A 18 -18.71 25.26 -20.96
CA CYS A 18 -18.32 26.62 -20.55
C CYS A 18 -17.74 27.44 -21.71
N LEU A 19 -17.00 26.79 -22.64
CA LEU A 19 -16.47 27.48 -23.84
C LEU A 19 -17.56 27.88 -24.83
N LEU A 20 -18.70 27.17 -24.87
CA LEU A 20 -19.84 27.50 -25.74
C LEU A 20 -20.78 28.54 -25.14
N SER A 21 -20.76 28.74 -23.82
CA SER A 21 -21.65 29.72 -23.14
C SER A 21 -21.00 31.07 -22.86
N GLY A 22 -19.71 31.25 -23.17
CA GLY A 22 -19.00 32.52 -22.91
C GLY A 22 -18.89 32.92 -21.44
N VAL A 23 -19.25 32.04 -20.51
CA VAL A 23 -19.10 32.23 -19.06
C VAL A 23 -17.73 31.69 -18.67
N ALA A 24 -16.77 32.59 -18.47
CA ALA A 24 -15.52 32.20 -17.83
C ALA A 24 -15.83 31.58 -16.47
N PRO A 25 -15.17 30.44 -16.09
CA PRO A 25 -15.32 29.93 -14.76
C PRO A 25 -14.82 31.01 -13.78
N VAL A 26 -15.74 31.56 -12.99
CA VAL A 26 -15.38 32.45 -11.90
C VAL A 26 -14.57 31.60 -10.94
N PRO A 27 -13.30 31.92 -10.66
CA PRO A 27 -12.55 31.20 -9.64
C PRO A 27 -13.39 31.28 -8.36
N ALA A 28 -13.70 30.11 -7.76
CA ALA A 28 -14.37 30.09 -6.48
C ALA A 28 -13.54 30.93 -5.53
N ALA A 29 -14.07 32.08 -5.12
CA ALA A 29 -13.38 32.98 -4.21
C ALA A 29 -13.03 32.16 -3.00
N ALA A 30 -11.71 32.04 -2.67
CA ALA A 30 -11.25 31.31 -1.52
C ALA A 30 -12.04 31.79 -0.31
N ALA A 31 -12.81 30.90 0.33
CA ALA A 31 -13.65 31.27 1.45
C ALA A 31 -12.74 31.82 2.54
N SER A 32 -12.76 33.13 2.75
CA SER A 32 -11.97 33.78 3.80
C SER A 32 -12.84 33.85 5.06
N PHE A 33 -12.56 33.00 6.03
CA PHE A 33 -13.22 33.04 7.32
C PHE A 33 -12.59 34.11 8.21
N ARG A 34 -13.42 34.92 8.86
CA ARG A 34 -12.96 36.04 9.72
C ARG A 34 -12.22 35.55 10.97
N ASP A 35 -12.55 34.36 11.45
CA ASP A 35 -11.96 33.71 12.60
C ASP A 35 -10.71 32.88 12.28
N VAL A 36 -10.25 32.85 11.02
CA VAL A 36 -9.03 32.18 10.59
C VAL A 36 -8.01 33.23 10.13
N PRO A 37 -7.09 33.67 11.01
CA PRO A 37 -6.03 34.59 10.62
C PRO A 37 -5.17 34.03 9.48
N ALA A 38 -4.82 34.82 8.48
CA ALA A 38 -4.02 34.38 7.35
C ALA A 38 -2.63 33.82 7.76
N ALA A 39 -2.09 34.29 8.88
CA ALA A 39 -0.84 33.81 9.47
C ALA A 39 -1.02 32.58 10.37
N SER A 40 -2.23 32.05 10.52
CA SER A 40 -2.49 30.82 11.31
C SER A 40 -1.81 29.61 10.67
N TRP A 41 -1.23 28.77 11.50
CA TRP A 41 -0.63 27.49 11.10
C TRP A 41 -1.62 26.55 10.38
N ALA A 42 -2.91 26.68 10.66
CA ALA A 42 -3.97 25.87 10.09
C ALA A 42 -4.62 26.48 8.83
N ALA A 43 -4.37 27.77 8.53
CA ALA A 43 -5.05 28.48 7.45
C ALA A 43 -4.91 27.80 6.08
N PRO A 44 -3.72 27.33 5.65
CA PRO A 44 -3.57 26.64 4.36
C PRO A 44 -4.37 25.34 4.30
N SER A 45 -4.35 24.55 5.37
CA SER A 45 -5.07 23.27 5.45
C SER A 45 -6.60 23.46 5.49
N ILE A 46 -7.08 24.43 6.27
CA ILE A 46 -8.50 24.82 6.29
C ILE A 46 -8.96 25.20 4.88
N GLN A 47 -8.19 26.03 4.18
CA GLN A 47 -8.52 26.47 2.83
C GLN A 47 -8.63 25.28 1.87
N ARG A 48 -7.66 24.36 1.89
CA ARG A 48 -7.70 23.16 1.05
C ARG A 48 -8.88 22.26 1.38
N CYS A 49 -9.13 21.96 2.67
CA CYS A 49 -10.26 21.14 3.10
C CYS A 49 -11.62 21.70 2.67
N VAL A 50 -11.76 23.03 2.68
CA VAL A 50 -12.98 23.70 2.22
C VAL A 50 -13.09 23.66 0.69
N GLN A 51 -11.99 23.86 -0.03
CA GLN A 51 -11.95 23.76 -1.51
C GLN A 51 -12.27 22.33 -1.99
N GLN A 52 -11.81 21.32 -1.27
CA GLN A 52 -12.14 19.91 -1.54
C GLN A 52 -13.58 19.52 -1.12
N GLY A 53 -14.29 20.40 -0.41
CA GLY A 53 -15.66 20.12 0.04
C GLY A 53 -15.75 19.25 1.28
N TRP A 54 -14.63 18.86 1.91
CA TRP A 54 -14.64 18.05 3.12
C TRP A 54 -15.18 18.82 4.32
N PHE A 55 -14.80 20.09 4.43
CA PHE A 55 -15.27 21.00 5.47
C PHE A 55 -16.16 22.09 4.94
N GLN A 56 -17.06 22.51 5.79
CA GLN A 56 -17.82 23.77 5.65
C GLN A 56 -17.62 24.63 6.87
N GLY A 57 -17.74 25.95 6.73
CA GLY A 57 -17.78 26.84 7.88
C GLY A 57 -19.01 26.59 8.76
N GLU A 58 -18.95 26.99 10.02
CA GLU A 58 -20.14 27.04 10.89
C GLU A 58 -21.13 28.11 10.40
N SER A 59 -20.62 29.08 9.65
CA SER A 59 -21.40 30.06 8.90
C SER A 59 -20.68 30.43 7.59
N ALA A 60 -21.31 31.28 6.78
CA ALA A 60 -20.67 31.81 5.57
C ALA A 60 -19.37 32.59 5.84
N THR A 61 -19.14 33.07 7.06
CA THR A 61 -18.01 33.94 7.42
C THR A 61 -17.15 33.42 8.58
N THR A 62 -17.50 32.31 9.19
CA THR A 62 -16.77 31.71 10.32
C THR A 62 -16.51 30.23 10.09
N PHE A 63 -15.29 29.80 10.30
CA PHE A 63 -14.91 28.37 10.25
C PHE A 63 -15.24 27.65 11.56
N GLY A 64 -15.19 28.34 12.70
CA GLY A 64 -15.25 27.77 14.03
C GLY A 64 -13.86 27.38 14.55
N MET A 65 -12.83 28.20 14.25
CA MET A 65 -11.47 27.95 14.73
C MET A 65 -11.41 27.98 16.26
N GLY A 66 -10.78 26.97 16.86
CA GLY A 66 -10.73 26.77 18.31
C GLY A 66 -11.94 26.03 18.90
N HIS A 67 -13.01 25.85 18.13
CA HIS A 67 -14.17 25.11 18.62
C HIS A 67 -13.92 23.60 18.59
N PRO A 68 -14.33 22.86 19.64
CA PRO A 68 -14.33 21.41 19.63
C PRO A 68 -15.19 20.86 18.49
N MET A 69 -14.74 19.79 17.85
CA MET A 69 -15.52 19.10 16.83
C MET A 69 -16.41 18.05 17.48
N THR A 70 -17.69 17.95 17.10
CA THR A 70 -18.55 16.90 17.59
C THR A 70 -18.28 15.58 16.86
N ARG A 71 -18.62 14.45 17.51
CA ARG A 71 -18.50 13.11 16.93
C ARG A 71 -19.31 12.98 15.62
N ALA A 72 -20.53 13.54 15.61
CA ALA A 72 -21.37 13.58 14.41
C ALA A 72 -20.73 14.39 13.27
N ALA A 73 -20.20 15.57 13.56
CA ALA A 73 -19.53 16.39 12.56
C ALA A 73 -18.28 15.69 11.99
N PHE A 74 -17.55 14.95 12.81
CA PHE A 74 -16.40 14.18 12.35
C PHE A 74 -16.82 13.01 11.42
N ALA A 75 -17.90 12.29 11.73
CA ALA A 75 -18.44 11.25 10.83
C ALA A 75 -18.82 11.83 9.46
N VAL A 76 -19.47 13.01 9.41
CA VAL A 76 -19.79 13.70 8.15
C VAL A 76 -18.54 14.06 7.36
N VAL A 77 -17.52 14.57 8.04
CA VAL A 77 -16.26 14.95 7.39
C VAL A 77 -15.52 13.72 6.86
N LEU A 78 -15.51 12.60 7.59
CA LEU A 78 -14.95 11.33 7.10
C LEU A 78 -15.65 10.83 5.84
N CYS A 79 -16.99 10.80 5.82
CA CYS A 79 -17.74 10.38 4.63
C CYS A 79 -17.39 11.23 3.41
N ARG A 80 -17.22 12.53 3.57
CA ARG A 80 -16.83 13.44 2.49
C ARG A 80 -15.38 13.26 2.06
N PHE A 81 -14.49 13.03 3.01
CA PHE A 81 -13.06 12.83 2.74
C PHE A 81 -12.80 11.55 1.95
N PHE A 82 -13.44 10.45 2.33
CA PHE A 82 -13.31 9.15 1.66
C PHE A 82 -14.27 8.97 0.48
N ASP A 83 -15.12 9.98 0.18
CA ASP A 83 -16.13 9.95 -0.89
C ASP A 83 -17.04 8.71 -0.83
N TRP A 84 -17.45 8.32 0.39
CA TRP A 84 -18.28 7.14 0.58
C TRP A 84 -19.71 7.36 0.10
N GLU A 85 -20.27 6.36 -0.56
CA GLU A 85 -21.68 6.33 -0.93
C GLU A 85 -22.56 6.30 0.33
N MET A 86 -23.45 7.29 0.46
CA MET A 86 -24.24 7.47 1.68
C MET A 86 -25.33 6.41 1.80
N VAL A 87 -25.38 5.74 2.95
CA VAL A 87 -26.46 4.80 3.29
C VAL A 87 -27.46 5.43 4.26
N THR A 88 -28.74 5.11 4.08
CA THR A 88 -29.83 5.61 4.93
C THR A 88 -30.76 4.46 5.25
N PRO A 89 -30.42 3.63 6.28
CA PRO A 89 -31.28 2.52 6.69
C PRO A 89 -32.57 3.03 7.34
N GLN A 90 -33.61 2.18 7.38
CA GLN A 90 -34.89 2.53 8.02
C GLN A 90 -34.78 2.67 9.54
N LYS A 91 -33.77 2.02 10.14
CA LYS A 91 -33.51 2.05 11.58
C LYS A 91 -32.02 2.28 11.79
N GLY A 92 -31.70 3.22 12.66
CA GLY A 92 -30.31 3.51 13.02
C GLY A 92 -29.66 2.40 13.85
N THR A 93 -28.36 2.28 13.73
CA THR A 93 -27.54 1.30 14.48
C THR A 93 -27.49 1.60 15.98
N TYR A 94 -27.50 2.87 16.36
CA TYR A 94 -27.39 3.33 17.75
C TYR A 94 -28.71 3.86 18.29
N GLU A 95 -28.96 3.69 19.61
CA GLU A 95 -30.21 4.13 20.24
C GLU A 95 -30.43 5.64 20.18
N ASP A 96 -29.35 6.42 20.19
CA ASP A 96 -29.37 7.89 20.10
C ASP A 96 -29.21 8.45 18.68
N VAL A 97 -29.24 7.57 17.65
CA VAL A 97 -29.16 7.92 16.22
C VAL A 97 -30.32 7.22 15.52
N GLN A 98 -31.57 7.68 15.75
CA GLN A 98 -32.79 7.04 15.23
C GLN A 98 -33.60 7.95 14.28
N ASP A 99 -33.32 9.26 14.27
CA ASP A 99 -34.03 10.22 13.43
C ASP A 99 -33.35 10.26 12.05
N PRO A 100 -34.01 9.74 10.97
CA PRO A 100 -33.46 9.72 9.62
C PRO A 100 -33.34 11.12 8.99
N ASP A 101 -34.04 12.12 9.54
CA ASP A 101 -33.97 13.50 9.09
C ASP A 101 -32.86 14.29 9.81
N ALA A 102 -32.20 13.71 10.80
CA ALA A 102 -31.06 14.33 11.44
C ALA A 102 -29.89 14.46 10.45
N TRP A 103 -29.28 15.64 10.37
CA TRP A 103 -28.24 16.00 9.40
C TRP A 103 -27.01 15.06 9.41
N TYR A 104 -26.82 14.31 10.48
CA TYR A 104 -25.72 13.37 10.68
C TYR A 104 -26.12 11.90 10.53
N PHE A 105 -27.41 11.57 10.46
CA PHE A 105 -27.89 10.20 10.49
C PHE A 105 -27.22 9.32 9.43
N SER A 106 -27.37 9.71 8.16
CA SER A 106 -26.77 8.95 7.04
C SER A 106 -25.25 8.86 7.15
N ALA A 107 -24.58 9.91 7.62
CA ALA A 107 -23.13 9.88 7.79
C ALA A 107 -22.65 8.94 8.90
N VAL A 108 -23.36 8.87 10.03
CA VAL A 108 -23.03 7.93 11.11
C VAL A 108 -23.23 6.49 10.63
N GLU A 109 -24.36 6.20 9.96
CA GLU A 109 -24.65 4.88 9.41
C GLU A 109 -23.65 4.48 8.30
N THR A 110 -23.27 5.42 7.44
CA THR A 110 -22.26 5.21 6.40
C THR A 110 -20.88 4.93 7.02
N ALA A 111 -20.47 5.70 8.01
CA ALA A 111 -19.19 5.48 8.69
C ALA A 111 -19.17 4.15 9.47
N TYR A 112 -20.32 3.71 9.97
CA TYR A 112 -20.48 2.38 10.58
C TYR A 112 -20.38 1.27 9.51
N ALA A 113 -21.09 1.41 8.40
CA ALA A 113 -21.06 0.45 7.29
C ALA A 113 -19.65 0.27 6.69
N ASN A 114 -18.85 1.35 6.66
CA ASN A 114 -17.45 1.33 6.22
C ASN A 114 -16.44 0.98 7.33
N GLY A 115 -16.91 0.55 8.51
CA GLY A 115 -16.06 0.08 9.60
C GLY A 115 -15.29 1.17 10.37
N ALA A 116 -15.43 2.45 10.03
CA ALA A 116 -14.78 3.56 10.75
C ALA A 116 -15.31 3.71 12.18
N ILE A 117 -16.58 3.39 12.39
CA ILE A 117 -17.25 3.37 13.68
C ILE A 117 -17.61 1.92 14.02
N THR A 118 -17.32 1.50 15.26
CA THR A 118 -17.68 0.17 15.77
C THR A 118 -18.66 0.29 16.92
N ARG A 119 -19.65 -0.61 16.98
CA ARG A 119 -20.64 -0.64 18.05
C ARG A 119 -20.08 -1.32 19.30
N GLN A 120 -19.36 -0.55 20.12
CA GLN A 120 -18.88 -0.98 21.44
C GLN A 120 -19.88 -0.65 22.55
N THR A 121 -20.78 0.31 22.31
CA THR A 121 -21.85 0.75 23.20
C THR A 121 -23.14 0.90 22.41
N ASP A 122 -24.28 0.99 23.10
CA ASP A 122 -25.59 1.19 22.44
C ASP A 122 -25.81 2.63 21.96
N THR A 123 -24.98 3.57 22.39
CA THR A 123 -25.05 4.99 22.01
C THR A 123 -23.82 5.45 21.26
N PHE A 124 -24.03 6.31 20.25
CA PHE A 124 -22.96 6.95 19.47
C PHE A 124 -22.49 8.28 20.09
N ARG A 125 -23.34 8.96 20.83
CA ARG A 125 -23.10 10.29 21.45
C ARG A 125 -22.81 11.37 20.37
N PRO A 126 -23.75 11.65 19.44
CA PRO A 126 -23.51 12.50 18.28
C PRO A 126 -23.13 13.95 18.63
N ALA A 127 -23.65 14.48 19.75
CA ALA A 127 -23.41 15.85 20.20
C ALA A 127 -22.15 16.04 21.04
N ASP A 128 -21.56 14.95 21.55
CA ASP A 128 -20.33 15.04 22.35
C ASP A 128 -19.14 15.47 21.48
N SER A 129 -18.21 16.21 22.09
CA SER A 129 -16.94 16.51 21.45
C SER A 129 -16.15 15.23 21.23
N ILE A 130 -15.63 15.02 20.03
CA ILE A 130 -14.75 13.88 19.76
C ILE A 130 -13.40 14.09 20.44
N THR A 131 -12.91 13.08 21.16
CA THR A 131 -11.58 13.11 21.74
C THR A 131 -10.51 12.83 20.68
N ARG A 132 -9.27 13.19 20.98
CA ARG A 132 -8.13 12.95 20.08
C ARG A 132 -7.89 11.45 19.83
N GLU A 133 -8.08 10.59 20.85
CA GLU A 133 -7.97 9.15 20.67
C GLU A 133 -9.13 8.56 19.84
N GLU A 134 -10.37 9.01 20.08
CA GLU A 134 -11.52 8.58 19.29
C GLU A 134 -11.36 8.96 17.81
N MET A 135 -10.86 10.17 17.55
CA MET A 135 -10.55 10.64 16.20
C MET A 135 -9.47 9.76 15.54
N ALA A 136 -8.36 9.48 16.23
CA ALA A 136 -7.30 8.62 15.72
C ALA A 136 -7.81 7.21 15.42
N ALA A 137 -8.61 6.63 16.33
CA ALA A 137 -9.21 5.31 16.13
C ALA A 137 -10.17 5.26 14.94
N MET A 138 -11.04 6.27 14.77
CA MET A 138 -11.94 6.34 13.62
C MET A 138 -11.18 6.51 12.31
N LEU A 139 -10.12 7.33 12.27
CA LEU A 139 -9.28 7.49 11.07
C LEU A 139 -8.57 6.19 10.68
N VAL A 140 -7.91 5.53 11.62
CA VAL A 140 -7.17 4.27 11.35
C VAL A 140 -8.13 3.18 10.89
N ARG A 141 -9.33 3.11 11.46
CA ARG A 141 -10.37 2.19 10.99
C ARG A 141 -10.89 2.55 9.59
N ALA A 142 -11.10 3.83 9.32
CA ALA A 142 -11.52 4.32 8.01
C ALA A 142 -10.52 3.99 6.89
N LEU A 143 -9.23 3.91 7.25
CA LEU A 143 -8.15 3.48 6.36
C LEU A 143 -8.09 1.95 6.16
N GLY A 144 -8.92 1.16 6.85
CA GLY A 144 -8.91 -0.30 6.78
C GLY A 144 -7.95 -0.98 7.78
N TYR A 145 -7.25 -0.22 8.63
CA TYR A 145 -6.21 -0.79 9.52
C TYR A 145 -6.71 -1.05 10.95
N GLY A 146 -8.01 -1.02 11.17
CA GLY A 146 -8.60 -1.12 12.50
C GLY A 146 -8.24 -2.42 13.24
N THR A 147 -8.21 -3.55 12.55
CA THR A 147 -7.86 -4.85 13.15
C THR A 147 -6.39 -4.91 13.51
N ILE A 148 -5.51 -4.44 12.62
CA ILE A 148 -4.05 -4.42 12.85
C ILE A 148 -3.73 -3.51 14.04
N ALA A 149 -4.28 -2.31 14.08
CA ALA A 149 -4.11 -1.38 15.19
C ALA A 149 -4.64 -1.94 16.52
N GLY A 150 -5.73 -2.70 16.48
CA GLY A 150 -6.27 -3.38 17.66
C GLY A 150 -5.37 -4.49 18.20
N LEU A 151 -4.64 -5.18 17.33
CA LEU A 151 -3.65 -6.21 17.69
C LEU A 151 -2.30 -5.61 18.11
N ALA A 152 -1.93 -4.46 17.54
CA ALA A 152 -0.67 -3.77 17.75
C ALA A 152 -0.59 -3.00 19.09
N GLN A 153 -1.24 -3.46 20.16
CA GLN A 153 -1.17 -2.82 21.48
C GLN A 153 0.25 -2.72 22.07
N ALA A 154 1.19 -3.48 21.53
CA ALA A 154 2.61 -3.45 21.90
C ALA A 154 3.45 -2.51 21.02
N VAL A 155 2.87 -1.83 20.03
CA VAL A 155 3.63 -0.90 19.17
C VAL A 155 4.03 0.34 19.97
N SER A 156 5.30 0.67 19.90
CA SER A 156 5.94 1.72 20.69
C SER A 156 5.65 3.11 20.12
N ALA A 157 4.55 3.75 20.55
CA ALA A 157 4.45 5.20 20.41
C ALA A 157 5.28 5.89 21.50
N PRO A 158 5.85 7.07 21.24
CA PRO A 158 6.63 7.81 22.26
C PRO A 158 5.78 8.37 23.41
N PHE A 159 4.46 8.12 23.39
CA PHE A 159 3.50 8.70 24.32
C PHE A 159 3.29 7.82 25.55
N THR A 160 3.41 8.44 26.73
CA THR A 160 3.25 7.76 28.03
C THR A 160 1.85 7.87 28.63
N ASP A 161 0.97 8.67 28.01
CA ASP A 161 -0.39 8.98 28.45
C ASP A 161 -1.49 8.25 27.66
N THR A 162 -1.11 7.29 26.80
CA THR A 162 -2.05 6.49 26.02
C THR A 162 -2.43 5.23 26.78
N THR A 163 -3.73 4.89 26.81
CA THR A 163 -4.22 3.72 27.57
C THR A 163 -5.12 2.81 26.71
N THR A 164 -6.31 3.26 26.33
CA THR A 164 -7.35 2.39 25.76
C THR A 164 -7.14 2.11 24.28
N ASN A 165 -6.78 3.13 23.48
CA ASN A 165 -6.60 3.04 22.04
C ASN A 165 -5.11 3.20 21.63
N ALA A 166 -4.19 2.68 22.47
CA ALA A 166 -2.75 2.85 22.28
C ALA A 166 -2.27 2.40 20.90
N GLY A 167 -2.72 1.24 20.39
CA GLY A 167 -2.35 0.75 19.05
C GLY A 167 -2.85 1.64 17.92
N TYR A 168 -4.06 2.21 18.04
CA TYR A 168 -4.57 3.17 17.05
C TYR A 168 -3.79 4.48 17.03
N ILE A 169 -3.43 4.97 18.22
CA ILE A 169 -2.63 6.19 18.37
C ILE A 169 -1.22 5.96 17.83
N ALA A 170 -0.61 4.81 18.17
CA ALA A 170 0.71 4.44 17.69
C ALA A 170 0.74 4.35 16.17
N MET A 171 -0.18 3.62 15.56
CA MET A 171 -0.29 3.50 14.11
C MET A 171 -0.54 4.85 13.44
N ALA A 172 -1.47 5.67 13.93
CA ALA A 172 -1.73 7.00 13.38
C ALA A 172 -0.49 7.92 13.47
N TYR A 173 0.32 7.76 14.52
CA TYR A 173 1.58 8.48 14.69
C TYR A 173 2.66 7.99 13.72
N GLU A 174 2.88 6.68 13.61
CA GLU A 174 3.86 6.09 12.68
C GLU A 174 3.53 6.41 11.23
N LEU A 175 2.26 6.35 10.85
CA LEU A 175 1.80 6.78 9.55
C LEU A 175 1.94 8.31 9.34
N GLY A 176 2.37 9.06 10.36
CA GLY A 176 2.56 10.50 10.32
C GLY A 176 1.26 11.30 10.17
N ILE A 177 0.11 10.69 10.51
CA ILE A 177 -1.21 11.31 10.43
C ILE A 177 -1.42 12.26 11.61
N VAL A 178 -1.09 11.80 12.82
CA VAL A 178 -1.23 12.58 14.06
C VAL A 178 0.14 12.87 14.69
N ASN A 179 0.18 13.91 15.49
CA ASN A 179 1.34 14.25 16.33
C ASN A 179 0.90 14.32 17.81
N GLY A 180 1.88 14.14 18.71
CA GLY A 180 1.68 14.44 20.12
C GLY A 180 1.45 15.94 20.40
N THR A 181 1.00 16.25 21.58
CA THR A 181 0.98 17.60 22.14
C THR A 181 2.35 18.01 22.68
N SER A 182 3.20 17.02 22.95
CA SER A 182 4.63 17.14 23.25
C SER A 182 5.37 15.91 22.71
N GLY A 183 6.67 15.81 22.95
CA GLY A 183 7.46 14.64 22.55
C GLY A 183 7.04 13.34 23.27
N THR A 184 6.34 13.40 24.39
CA THR A 184 5.95 12.24 25.21
C THR A 184 4.48 12.18 25.59
N THR A 185 3.65 13.14 25.16
CA THR A 185 2.24 13.19 25.47
C THR A 185 1.38 13.33 24.23
N PHE A 186 0.29 12.56 24.16
CA PHE A 186 -0.71 12.63 23.10
C PHE A 186 -1.93 13.47 23.50
N ALA A 187 -2.29 13.48 24.78
CA ALA A 187 -3.52 14.02 25.37
C ALA A 187 -4.78 13.35 24.79
N PRO A 188 -4.96 12.02 24.99
CA PRO A 188 -6.00 11.21 24.37
C PRO A 188 -7.42 11.72 24.64
N ASP A 189 -7.73 12.10 25.87
CA ASP A 189 -9.06 12.55 26.32
C ASP A 189 -9.40 14.00 25.92
N ARG A 190 -8.42 14.75 25.41
CA ARG A 190 -8.66 16.13 25.02
C ARG A 190 -9.52 16.18 23.76
N ALA A 191 -10.52 17.07 23.74
CA ALA A 191 -11.32 17.31 22.55
C ALA A 191 -10.45 17.77 21.37
N ALA A 192 -10.66 17.18 20.19
CA ALA A 192 -10.07 17.63 18.95
C ALA A 192 -10.80 18.88 18.46
N THR A 193 -10.06 19.92 18.07
CA THR A 193 -10.64 21.13 17.50
C THR A 193 -10.78 21.03 15.98
N ARG A 194 -11.67 21.83 15.39
CA ARG A 194 -11.99 21.77 13.96
C ARG A 194 -10.76 21.98 13.08
N GLU A 195 -9.91 22.97 13.43
CA GLU A 195 -8.66 23.22 12.69
C GLU A 195 -7.64 22.09 12.83
N GLN A 196 -7.59 21.40 13.97
CA GLN A 196 -6.73 20.23 14.14
C GLN A 196 -7.15 19.10 13.22
N VAL A 197 -8.46 18.83 13.14
CA VAL A 197 -9.00 17.83 12.23
C VAL A 197 -8.72 18.21 10.77
N ALA A 198 -8.91 19.47 10.38
CA ALA A 198 -8.62 19.92 9.03
C ALA A 198 -7.14 19.72 8.66
N VAL A 199 -6.20 20.04 9.56
CA VAL A 199 -4.77 19.82 9.32
C VAL A 199 -4.40 18.35 9.23
N ILE A 200 -5.04 17.50 10.03
CA ILE A 200 -4.83 16.04 10.00
C ILE A 200 -5.30 15.47 8.66
N LEU A 201 -6.49 15.82 8.20
CA LEU A 201 -7.02 15.33 6.93
C LEU A 201 -6.26 15.86 5.71
N ASP A 202 -5.86 17.14 5.73
CA ASP A 202 -5.01 17.71 4.71
C ASP A 202 -3.64 17.01 4.61
N ARG A 203 -3.04 16.67 5.75
CA ARG A 203 -1.79 15.91 5.80
C ARG A 203 -1.99 14.49 5.27
N LEU A 204 -3.09 13.85 5.63
CA LEU A 204 -3.44 12.52 5.14
C LEU A 204 -3.62 12.52 3.63
N ASP A 205 -4.37 13.49 3.09
CA ASP A 205 -4.54 13.66 1.64
C ASP A 205 -3.21 13.86 0.92
N GLN A 206 -2.34 14.73 1.45
CA GLN A 206 -1.02 14.96 0.87
C GLN A 206 -0.15 13.70 0.84
N LYS A 207 -0.24 12.86 1.85
CA LYS A 207 0.46 11.57 1.87
C LYS A 207 -0.11 10.60 0.84
N LEU A 208 -1.43 10.48 0.78
CA LEU A 208 -2.11 9.57 -0.15
C LEU A 208 -1.98 10.00 -1.62
N SER A 209 -2.04 11.31 -1.88
CA SER A 209 -1.98 11.87 -3.24
C SER A 209 -0.57 12.24 -3.69
N GLY A 210 0.33 12.56 -2.76
CA GLY A 210 1.68 13.03 -3.04
C GLY A 210 2.66 11.94 -3.48
N THR A 211 2.38 10.68 -3.16
CA THR A 211 3.21 9.54 -3.56
C THR A 211 2.57 8.85 -4.76
N THR A 212 3.17 9.02 -5.93
CA THR A 212 2.80 8.23 -7.12
C THR A 212 3.47 6.86 -7.02
N LEU A 213 2.69 5.79 -6.97
CA LEU A 213 3.20 4.43 -7.05
C LEU A 213 3.53 4.10 -8.50
N SER A 214 4.83 3.97 -8.81
CA SER A 214 5.25 3.36 -10.05
C SER A 214 5.07 1.84 -9.99
N GLN A 215 4.92 1.21 -11.15
CA GLN A 215 4.66 -0.22 -11.25
C GLN A 215 5.85 -0.93 -11.92
N LEU A 216 6.44 -1.88 -11.20
CA LEU A 216 7.45 -2.79 -11.71
C LEU A 216 6.79 -4.14 -12.01
N GLY A 217 6.96 -4.67 -13.23
CA GLY A 217 6.52 -6.02 -13.58
C GLY A 217 7.69 -6.95 -13.86
N ILE A 218 7.65 -8.18 -13.34
CA ILE A 218 8.58 -9.25 -13.69
C ILE A 218 7.97 -10.07 -14.83
N VAL A 219 8.65 -10.10 -15.97
CA VAL A 219 8.20 -10.73 -17.21
C VAL A 219 9.07 -11.94 -17.52
N SER A 220 8.45 -13.10 -17.71
CA SER A 220 9.13 -14.37 -17.97
C SER A 220 8.64 -15.10 -19.21
N SER A 221 7.53 -14.66 -19.81
CA SER A 221 6.89 -15.28 -20.96
C SER A 221 6.37 -14.25 -21.97
N VAL A 222 5.96 -14.71 -23.13
CA VAL A 222 5.32 -13.86 -24.14
C VAL A 222 3.91 -13.45 -23.70
N GLU A 223 3.24 -14.29 -22.92
CA GLU A 223 1.94 -14.01 -22.32
C GLU A 223 2.06 -12.83 -21.35
N ASP A 224 3.11 -12.80 -20.52
CA ASP A 224 3.40 -11.66 -19.64
C ASP A 224 3.60 -10.38 -20.46
N ALA A 225 4.29 -10.47 -21.60
CA ALA A 225 4.55 -9.33 -22.47
C ALA A 225 3.28 -8.76 -23.14
N ALA A 226 2.17 -9.48 -23.12
CA ALA A 226 0.87 -8.96 -23.55
C ALA A 226 0.15 -8.11 -22.50
N ALA A 227 0.64 -8.08 -21.25
CA ALA A 227 0.02 -7.42 -20.09
C ALA A 227 0.89 -6.28 -19.52
N LEU A 228 1.63 -5.56 -20.36
CA LEU A 228 2.55 -4.49 -19.96
C LEU A 228 1.87 -3.12 -19.76
N GLU A 229 0.57 -3.00 -20.03
CA GLU A 229 -0.16 -1.74 -19.85
C GLU A 229 0.00 -1.22 -18.41
N ASP A 230 0.28 0.06 -18.25
CA ASP A 230 0.50 0.76 -16.98
C ASP A 230 1.78 0.35 -16.20
N LEU A 231 2.69 -0.45 -16.77
CA LEU A 231 3.99 -0.69 -16.14
C LEU A 231 5.00 0.42 -16.52
N ASP A 232 5.64 0.99 -15.51
CA ASP A 232 6.71 1.98 -15.67
C ASP A 232 8.08 1.30 -15.88
N VAL A 233 8.25 0.12 -15.26
CA VAL A 233 9.48 -0.65 -15.28
C VAL A 233 9.17 -2.12 -15.54
N VAL A 234 9.93 -2.76 -16.41
CA VAL A 234 9.81 -4.19 -16.74
C VAL A 234 11.13 -4.89 -16.50
N ALA A 235 11.14 -5.89 -15.64
CA ALA A 235 12.30 -6.76 -15.41
C ALA A 235 12.14 -8.06 -16.19
N VAL A 236 12.89 -8.20 -17.28
CA VAL A 236 12.86 -9.40 -18.15
C VAL A 236 13.67 -10.51 -17.50
N SER A 237 13.00 -11.61 -17.13
CA SER A 237 13.58 -12.76 -16.42
C SER A 237 14.38 -13.68 -17.38
N ALA A 238 15.43 -13.15 -18.00
CA ALA A 238 16.13 -13.80 -19.09
C ALA A 238 17.49 -14.39 -18.71
N ALA A 239 18.07 -14.06 -17.55
CA ALA A 239 19.45 -14.45 -17.22
C ALA A 239 19.58 -15.14 -15.86
N ARG A 240 20.61 -15.98 -15.77
CA ARG A 240 20.96 -16.71 -14.53
C ARG A 240 22.45 -16.72 -14.27
N PHE A 241 22.81 -16.86 -13.00
CA PHE A 241 24.18 -17.17 -12.61
C PHE A 241 24.52 -18.62 -12.88
N THR A 242 25.71 -18.86 -13.44
CA THR A 242 26.33 -20.18 -13.58
C THR A 242 27.75 -20.14 -13.05
N TYR A 243 28.33 -21.30 -12.78
CA TYR A 243 29.71 -21.40 -12.29
C TYR A 243 30.48 -22.47 -13.03
N SER A 244 31.60 -22.05 -13.65
CA SER A 244 32.50 -22.91 -14.41
C SER A 244 33.96 -22.48 -14.11
N GLY A 245 34.38 -22.66 -12.85
CA GLY A 245 35.68 -22.13 -12.38
C GLY A 245 35.63 -20.64 -12.00
N GLN A 246 34.73 -19.90 -12.61
CA GLN A 246 34.36 -18.52 -12.26
C GLN A 246 32.85 -18.31 -12.38
N THR A 247 32.32 -17.33 -11.66
CA THR A 247 30.88 -16.95 -11.78
C THR A 247 30.66 -16.27 -13.13
N GLN A 248 29.65 -16.71 -13.85
CA GLN A 248 29.21 -16.19 -15.14
C GLN A 248 27.76 -15.78 -15.10
N VAL A 249 27.38 -14.86 -15.94
CA VAL A 249 25.98 -14.43 -16.16
C VAL A 249 25.61 -14.85 -17.58
N ASN A 250 24.64 -15.76 -17.70
CA ASN A 250 24.20 -16.29 -18.97
C ASN A 250 22.74 -15.95 -19.22
N VAL A 251 22.48 -15.40 -20.41
CA VAL A 251 21.10 -15.30 -20.92
C VAL A 251 20.68 -16.72 -21.32
N VAL A 252 19.60 -17.19 -20.67
CA VAL A 252 19.10 -18.57 -20.83
C VAL A 252 17.74 -18.64 -21.53
N MET A 253 17.10 -17.50 -21.73
CA MET A 253 15.86 -17.39 -22.50
C MET A 253 16.17 -17.59 -23.98
N GLU A 254 15.31 -18.30 -24.71
CA GLU A 254 15.43 -18.47 -26.14
C GLU A 254 15.37 -17.12 -26.85
N GLU A 255 16.22 -16.95 -27.90
CA GLU A 255 16.42 -15.67 -28.59
C GLU A 255 15.11 -15.13 -29.20
N GLU A 256 14.29 -16.01 -29.79
CA GLU A 256 12.98 -15.63 -30.36
C GLU A 256 12.04 -15.10 -29.30
N THR A 257 11.91 -15.80 -28.15
CA THR A 257 11.09 -15.39 -27.03
C THR A 257 11.58 -14.06 -26.46
N LEU A 258 12.88 -13.93 -26.22
CA LEU A 258 13.47 -12.70 -25.69
C LEU A 258 13.23 -11.51 -26.64
N SER A 259 13.42 -11.72 -27.95
CA SER A 259 13.19 -10.68 -28.96
C SER A 259 11.72 -10.19 -28.96
N ARG A 260 10.76 -11.11 -28.85
CA ARG A 260 9.34 -10.76 -28.79
C ARG A 260 8.97 -9.99 -27.51
N ILE A 261 9.50 -10.41 -26.36
CA ILE A 261 9.30 -9.71 -25.09
C ILE A 261 9.88 -8.29 -25.17
N ARG A 262 11.11 -8.15 -25.63
CA ARG A 262 11.79 -6.85 -25.73
C ARG A 262 11.08 -5.90 -26.70
N ALA A 263 10.58 -6.40 -27.82
CA ALA A 263 9.79 -5.59 -28.75
C ALA A 263 8.49 -5.06 -28.09
N ALA A 264 7.84 -5.87 -27.25
CA ALA A 264 6.67 -5.43 -26.49
C ALA A 264 7.03 -4.39 -25.40
N VAL A 265 8.17 -4.56 -24.72
CA VAL A 265 8.66 -3.59 -23.72
C VAL A 265 9.02 -2.26 -24.39
N GLU A 266 9.72 -2.28 -25.52
CA GLU A 266 10.01 -1.07 -26.29
C GLU A 266 8.73 -0.35 -26.74
N GLN A 267 7.74 -1.10 -27.19
CA GLN A 267 6.44 -0.54 -27.60
C GLN A 267 5.65 0.07 -26.42
N SER A 268 5.76 -0.49 -25.21
CA SER A 268 5.11 0.05 -24.02
C SER A 268 5.76 1.34 -23.52
N GLY A 269 7.03 1.57 -23.85
CA GLY A 269 7.83 2.69 -23.35
C GLY A 269 8.32 2.52 -21.91
N ALA A 270 8.16 1.33 -21.32
CA ALA A 270 8.65 1.04 -19.98
C ALA A 270 10.19 0.95 -19.94
N THR A 271 10.78 1.27 -18.80
CA THR A 271 12.21 1.06 -18.53
C THR A 271 12.52 -0.44 -18.50
N GLU A 272 13.50 -0.90 -19.28
CA GLU A 272 13.84 -2.31 -19.42
C GLU A 272 15.00 -2.72 -18.51
N LEU A 273 14.73 -3.59 -17.50
CA LEU A 273 15.77 -4.19 -16.68
C LEU A 273 15.98 -5.67 -17.05
N LEU A 274 17.24 -6.12 -17.03
CA LEU A 274 17.56 -7.54 -17.07
C LEU A 274 17.44 -8.14 -15.67
N ARG A 275 16.50 -9.06 -15.44
CA ARG A 275 16.50 -9.83 -14.20
C ARG A 275 17.52 -10.96 -14.31
N VAL A 276 18.48 -10.96 -13.38
CA VAL A 276 19.46 -12.04 -13.20
C VAL A 276 19.18 -12.76 -11.90
N SER A 277 18.71 -14.00 -12.02
CA SER A 277 18.34 -14.82 -10.87
C SER A 277 19.41 -15.86 -10.53
N GLY A 278 19.46 -16.24 -9.24
CA GLY A 278 20.31 -17.32 -8.75
C GLY A 278 20.38 -17.42 -7.25
N GLY A 279 21.26 -18.28 -6.79
CA GLY A 279 21.53 -18.48 -5.35
C GLY A 279 23.02 -18.27 -5.05
N SER A 280 23.58 -19.06 -4.13
CA SER A 280 24.97 -18.97 -3.69
C SER A 280 26.02 -19.06 -4.82
N LEU A 281 25.65 -19.55 -6.01
CA LEU A 281 26.54 -19.55 -7.20
C LEU A 281 26.97 -18.14 -7.59
N ALA A 282 26.13 -17.14 -7.38
CA ALA A 282 26.44 -15.73 -7.62
C ALA A 282 27.66 -15.25 -6.79
N LEU A 283 27.87 -15.87 -5.65
CA LEU A 283 28.87 -15.50 -4.65
C LEU A 283 30.13 -16.38 -4.68
N LYS A 284 30.21 -17.39 -5.56
CA LYS A 284 31.40 -18.26 -5.66
C LYS A 284 32.63 -17.57 -6.25
N GLY A 285 32.42 -16.58 -7.13
CA GLY A 285 33.48 -15.74 -7.68
C GLY A 285 33.86 -14.60 -6.76
N THR A 286 34.86 -13.81 -7.15
CA THR A 286 35.11 -12.56 -6.46
C THR A 286 33.99 -11.55 -6.77
N PRO A 287 33.58 -10.70 -5.84
CA PRO A 287 32.59 -9.67 -6.10
C PRO A 287 32.94 -8.81 -7.31
N ALA A 288 34.23 -8.50 -7.53
CA ALA A 288 34.69 -7.67 -8.64
C ALA A 288 34.49 -8.35 -10.00
N THR A 289 34.81 -9.63 -10.13
CA THR A 289 34.66 -10.37 -11.39
C THR A 289 33.19 -10.60 -11.71
N THR A 290 32.37 -10.91 -10.71
CA THR A 290 30.92 -11.07 -10.87
C THR A 290 30.25 -9.75 -11.26
N ALA A 291 30.63 -8.64 -10.60
CA ALA A 291 30.10 -7.30 -10.92
C ALA A 291 30.46 -6.87 -12.36
N GLU A 292 31.68 -7.17 -12.81
CA GLU A 292 32.08 -6.87 -14.21
C GLU A 292 31.26 -7.70 -15.21
N ALA A 293 31.02 -8.98 -14.93
CA ALA A 293 30.20 -9.85 -15.78
C ALA A 293 28.75 -9.31 -15.88
N LEU A 294 28.16 -8.90 -14.75
CA LEU A 294 26.82 -8.29 -14.70
C LEU A 294 26.77 -7.02 -15.56
N ALA A 295 27.68 -6.09 -15.32
CA ALA A 295 27.72 -4.83 -16.09
C ALA A 295 28.00 -5.04 -17.58
N ALA A 296 28.85 -6.01 -17.95
CA ALA A 296 29.10 -6.37 -19.35
C ALA A 296 27.83 -6.92 -20.02
N THR A 297 27.08 -7.79 -19.34
CA THR A 297 25.81 -8.33 -19.87
C THR A 297 24.77 -7.24 -20.10
N VAL A 298 24.63 -6.29 -19.16
CA VAL A 298 23.73 -5.14 -19.30
C VAL A 298 24.11 -4.28 -20.52
N ARG A 299 25.40 -3.95 -20.67
CA ARG A 299 25.88 -3.13 -21.78
C ARG A 299 25.73 -3.85 -23.14
N GLN A 300 26.08 -5.14 -23.20
CA GLN A 300 25.98 -5.93 -24.44
C GLN A 300 24.53 -6.12 -24.89
N GLY A 301 23.62 -6.31 -23.94
CA GLY A 301 22.20 -6.44 -24.21
C GLY A 301 21.50 -5.10 -24.39
N ASN A 302 22.15 -3.96 -24.16
CA ASN A 302 21.58 -2.62 -24.20
C ASN A 302 20.33 -2.46 -23.29
N TYR A 303 20.38 -3.05 -22.07
CA TYR A 303 19.35 -2.86 -21.05
C TYR A 303 19.54 -1.52 -20.33
N ASP A 304 18.46 -0.96 -19.77
CA ASP A 304 18.51 0.25 -18.96
C ASP A 304 19.09 0.00 -17.57
N GLY A 305 19.09 -1.25 -17.14
CA GLY A 305 19.63 -1.64 -15.86
C GLY A 305 19.49 -3.13 -15.58
N ILE A 306 19.58 -3.49 -14.31
CA ILE A 306 19.51 -4.86 -13.84
C ILE A 306 18.63 -4.97 -12.57
N LEU A 307 17.87 -6.07 -12.47
CA LEU A 307 17.28 -6.55 -11.23
C LEU A 307 18.07 -7.78 -10.77
N LEU A 308 18.84 -7.65 -9.68
CA LEU A 308 19.55 -8.76 -9.06
C LEU A 308 18.60 -9.50 -8.11
N ASP A 309 18.35 -10.76 -8.39
CA ASP A 309 17.54 -11.66 -7.57
C ASP A 309 18.38 -12.86 -7.10
N ILE A 310 19.08 -12.67 -6.00
CA ILE A 310 19.97 -13.69 -5.40
C ILE A 310 19.30 -14.16 -4.13
N SER A 311 18.69 -15.34 -4.15
CA SER A 311 17.89 -15.91 -3.06
C SER A 311 18.57 -17.17 -2.46
N SER A 312 17.94 -17.73 -1.42
CA SER A 312 18.42 -18.95 -0.75
C SER A 312 19.86 -18.84 -0.25
N LEU A 313 20.22 -17.68 0.28
CA LEU A 313 21.51 -17.42 0.87
C LEU A 313 21.51 -17.74 2.36
N GLN A 314 22.69 -18.05 2.89
CA GLN A 314 22.91 -18.21 4.33
C GLN A 314 23.40 -16.89 4.95
N ASP A 315 23.15 -16.68 6.25
CA ASP A 315 23.50 -15.45 6.98
C ASP A 315 24.98 -15.09 6.88
N ASN A 316 25.86 -16.09 6.86
CA ASN A 316 27.31 -15.90 6.71
C ASN A 316 27.69 -15.31 5.33
N GLN A 317 26.79 -15.27 4.37
CA GLN A 317 27.02 -14.69 3.03
C GLN A 317 26.63 -13.20 2.93
N ARG A 318 26.06 -12.62 4.00
CA ARG A 318 25.60 -11.21 4.07
C ARG A 318 26.66 -10.22 3.58
N SER A 319 27.85 -10.27 4.13
CA SER A 319 28.95 -9.35 3.76
C SER A 319 29.43 -9.53 2.32
N GLN A 320 29.32 -10.73 1.76
CA GLN A 320 29.73 -11.02 0.40
C GLN A 320 28.71 -10.49 -0.59
N LEU A 321 27.40 -10.68 -0.31
CA LEU A 321 26.32 -10.10 -1.09
C LEU A 321 26.41 -8.57 -1.11
N THR A 322 26.55 -7.95 0.06
CA THR A 322 26.68 -6.49 0.17
C THR A 322 27.82 -5.96 -0.70
N ARG A 323 28.99 -6.59 -0.64
CA ARG A 323 30.15 -6.21 -1.49
C ARG A 323 29.87 -6.39 -2.97
N LEU A 324 29.21 -7.49 -3.36
CA LEU A 324 28.84 -7.71 -4.74
C LEU A 324 27.92 -6.58 -5.26
N VAL A 325 26.88 -6.24 -4.50
CA VAL A 325 25.93 -5.17 -4.87
C VAL A 325 26.63 -3.81 -5.00
N GLN A 326 27.48 -3.44 -4.02
CA GLN A 326 28.26 -2.20 -4.08
C GLN A 326 29.17 -2.12 -5.30
N GLN A 327 29.86 -3.22 -5.64
CA GLN A 327 30.72 -3.26 -6.80
C GLN A 327 29.95 -3.28 -8.12
N THR A 328 28.76 -3.91 -8.13
CA THR A 328 27.87 -3.87 -9.29
C THR A 328 27.38 -2.45 -9.56
N ALA A 329 26.96 -1.72 -8.53
CA ALA A 329 26.58 -0.31 -8.64
C ALA A 329 27.72 0.53 -9.25
N ALA A 330 28.94 0.36 -8.77
CA ALA A 330 30.12 1.07 -9.28
C ALA A 330 30.45 0.74 -10.75
N LYS A 331 30.13 -0.47 -11.21
CA LYS A 331 30.42 -0.93 -12.57
C LYS A 331 29.32 -0.59 -13.59
N LEU A 332 28.09 -0.45 -13.13
CA LEU A 332 26.93 -0.10 -13.95
C LEU A 332 26.95 1.38 -14.40
N GLY A 333 27.58 2.27 -13.64
CA GLY A 333 27.60 3.71 -13.95
C GLY A 333 26.20 4.30 -13.90
N ASP A 334 25.72 4.79 -15.04
CA ASP A 334 24.41 5.44 -15.17
C ASP A 334 23.23 4.45 -15.34
N LYS A 335 23.52 3.14 -15.42
CA LYS A 335 22.50 2.10 -15.55
C LYS A 335 21.91 1.74 -14.19
N LEU A 336 20.60 1.49 -14.15
CA LEU A 336 19.86 1.22 -12.92
C LEU A 336 20.28 -0.11 -12.26
N LEU A 337 20.35 -0.09 -10.95
CA LEU A 337 20.55 -1.28 -10.11
C LEU A 337 19.34 -1.46 -9.18
N TYR A 338 18.54 -2.47 -9.43
CA TYR A 338 17.51 -2.95 -8.54
C TYR A 338 18.00 -4.23 -7.85
N VAL A 339 17.72 -4.37 -6.56
CA VAL A 339 18.12 -5.55 -5.78
C VAL A 339 16.90 -6.14 -5.11
N MET A 340 16.61 -7.40 -5.39
CA MET A 340 15.54 -8.13 -4.71
C MET A 340 16.09 -8.74 -3.42
N ALA A 341 15.36 -8.56 -2.34
CA ALA A 341 15.70 -9.09 -1.02
C ALA A 341 14.43 -9.61 -0.32
N ASP A 342 14.63 -10.53 0.59
CA ASP A 342 13.56 -10.98 1.47
C ASP A 342 13.33 -9.95 2.59
N ALA A 343 12.08 -9.68 2.90
CA ALA A 343 11.73 -8.86 4.04
C ALA A 343 12.16 -9.53 5.36
N PRO A 344 12.34 -8.75 6.44
CA PRO A 344 12.57 -9.31 7.77
C PRO A 344 11.46 -10.30 8.14
N ALA A 345 11.80 -11.43 8.75
CA ALA A 345 10.82 -12.41 9.20
C ALA A 345 10.32 -12.06 10.62
N GLY A 346 9.00 -11.87 10.76
CA GLY A 346 8.31 -11.70 12.05
C GLY A 346 8.91 -10.59 12.93
N ASP A 347 8.63 -10.66 14.23
CA ASP A 347 9.07 -9.67 15.24
C ASP A 347 10.58 -9.66 15.51
N THR A 348 11.35 -10.59 14.95
CA THR A 348 12.79 -10.70 15.22
C THR A 348 13.61 -9.65 14.48
N GLY A 349 13.07 -9.03 13.43
CA GLY A 349 13.80 -8.11 12.55
C GLY A 349 14.98 -8.78 11.84
N ASP A 350 15.06 -10.12 11.86
CA ASP A 350 16.14 -10.84 11.22
C ASP A 350 15.98 -10.81 9.70
N THR A 351 16.99 -10.26 9.04
CA THR A 351 17.06 -10.14 7.58
C THR A 351 17.93 -11.22 6.93
N GLY A 352 18.36 -12.22 7.70
CA GLY A 352 19.21 -13.31 7.19
C GLY A 352 20.44 -12.78 6.46
N ALA A 353 20.61 -13.19 5.22
CA ALA A 353 21.75 -12.79 4.38
C ALA A 353 21.66 -11.36 3.82
N TYR A 354 20.61 -10.58 4.10
CA TYR A 354 20.41 -9.25 3.52
C TYR A 354 20.72 -8.14 4.54
N ASP A 355 21.70 -7.31 4.26
CA ASP A 355 21.93 -6.03 4.95
C ASP A 355 21.10 -4.96 4.24
N LEU A 356 19.81 -4.85 4.59
CA LEU A 356 18.86 -3.98 3.90
C LEU A 356 19.32 -2.52 3.88
N ALA A 357 19.92 -2.03 4.97
CA ALA A 357 20.46 -0.67 5.03
C ALA A 357 21.61 -0.46 4.03
N ALA A 358 22.56 -1.40 3.95
CA ALA A 358 23.68 -1.30 3.02
C ALA A 358 23.24 -1.52 1.57
N LEU A 359 22.33 -2.45 1.32
CA LEU A 359 21.75 -2.71 0.00
C LEU A 359 20.94 -1.50 -0.51
N GLY A 360 20.08 -0.92 0.33
CA GLY A 360 19.29 0.27 -0.01
C GLY A 360 20.15 1.51 -0.29
N ARG A 361 21.31 1.64 0.38
CA ARG A 361 22.27 2.70 0.04
C ARG A 361 22.94 2.50 -1.31
N ALA A 362 23.22 1.26 -1.69
CA ALA A 362 23.97 0.93 -2.89
C ALA A 362 23.08 0.81 -4.15
N ALA A 363 21.84 0.40 -4.00
CA ALA A 363 20.89 0.21 -5.10
C ALA A 363 20.05 1.48 -5.39
N ASP A 364 19.51 1.59 -6.57
CA ASP A 364 18.49 2.58 -6.93
C ASP A 364 17.14 2.19 -6.33
N LYS A 365 16.81 0.89 -6.32
CA LYS A 365 15.63 0.32 -5.66
C LYS A 365 16.00 -0.98 -4.94
N LEU A 366 15.42 -1.13 -3.76
CA LEU A 366 15.40 -2.38 -3.00
C LEU A 366 13.99 -2.97 -3.13
N VAL A 367 13.88 -4.10 -3.82
CA VAL A 367 12.62 -4.80 -4.09
C VAL A 367 12.41 -5.88 -3.03
N LEU A 368 11.44 -5.67 -2.14
CA LEU A 368 11.20 -6.55 -0.99
C LEU A 368 10.15 -7.62 -1.32
N ARG A 369 10.48 -8.88 -1.07
CA ARG A 369 9.51 -9.97 -0.98
C ARG A 369 8.99 -10.06 0.45
N VAL A 370 7.69 -9.88 0.62
CA VAL A 370 7.02 -9.89 1.94
C VAL A 370 6.44 -11.28 2.27
N ASP A 371 6.63 -12.28 1.42
CA ASP A 371 6.16 -13.66 1.57
C ASP A 371 6.90 -14.43 2.69
N ALA A 372 6.95 -13.84 3.89
CA ALA A 372 7.68 -14.35 5.06
C ALA A 372 7.21 -15.76 5.51
N TYR A 373 6.00 -16.16 5.14
CA TYR A 373 5.41 -17.45 5.50
C TYR A 373 6.16 -18.67 4.95
N GLU A 374 6.97 -18.51 3.93
CA GLU A 374 7.68 -19.66 3.33
C GLU A 374 8.95 -20.08 4.11
N LYS A 375 9.38 -19.30 5.09
CA LYS A 375 10.74 -19.41 5.63
C LYS A 375 10.88 -20.09 6.99
N THR A 376 9.82 -20.12 7.80
CA THR A 376 9.96 -20.51 9.22
C THR A 376 9.95 -22.00 9.47
N GLY A 377 9.48 -22.83 8.55
CA GLY A 377 9.37 -24.30 8.77
C GLY A 377 8.41 -24.69 9.91
N GLU A 378 7.75 -23.73 10.54
CA GLU A 378 6.72 -23.94 11.53
C GLU A 378 5.37 -24.29 10.86
N GLU A 379 4.42 -24.83 11.61
CA GLU A 379 3.07 -25.01 11.14
C GLU A 379 2.46 -23.64 10.83
N LEU A 380 2.28 -23.35 9.53
CA LEU A 380 1.79 -22.06 9.07
C LEU A 380 0.29 -21.96 9.39
N ALA A 381 -0.14 -20.79 9.88
CA ALA A 381 -1.55 -20.49 9.97
C ALA A 381 -2.18 -20.42 8.57
N VAL A 382 -3.45 -20.83 8.44
CA VAL A 382 -4.21 -20.67 7.19
C VAL A 382 -4.43 -19.17 6.93
N ALA A 383 -3.62 -18.58 6.06
CA ALA A 383 -3.57 -17.15 5.82
C ALA A 383 -3.17 -16.83 4.36
N PRO A 384 -3.34 -15.59 3.88
CA PRO A 384 -2.83 -15.13 2.58
C PRO A 384 -1.29 -15.10 2.56
N LEU A 385 -0.70 -14.96 1.36
CA LEU A 385 0.76 -14.90 1.18
C LEU A 385 1.37 -13.67 1.88
N GLU A 386 0.74 -12.52 1.73
CA GLU A 386 1.16 -11.27 2.35
C GLU A 386 0.05 -10.77 3.31
N PRO A 387 0.00 -11.28 4.55
CA PRO A 387 -0.91 -10.73 5.54
C PRO A 387 -0.65 -9.25 5.76
N MET A 388 -1.70 -8.46 5.90
CA MET A 388 -1.58 -7.00 6.03
C MET A 388 -0.77 -6.60 7.27
N GLU A 389 -0.86 -7.38 8.35
CA GLU A 389 -0.09 -7.18 9.58
C GLU A 389 1.43 -7.33 9.35
N GLU A 390 1.84 -8.30 8.51
CA GLU A 390 3.25 -8.50 8.14
C GLU A 390 3.75 -7.35 7.26
N LEU A 391 2.98 -6.95 6.24
CA LEU A 391 3.35 -5.81 5.40
C LEU A 391 3.54 -4.54 6.23
N TYR A 392 2.63 -4.26 7.16
CA TYR A 392 2.74 -3.13 8.07
C TYR A 392 4.00 -3.23 8.95
N SER A 393 4.25 -4.38 9.58
CA SER A 393 5.41 -4.60 10.46
C SER A 393 6.73 -4.42 9.71
N VAL A 394 6.81 -4.94 8.48
CA VAL A 394 8.00 -4.78 7.62
C VAL A 394 8.24 -3.31 7.30
N LEU A 395 7.21 -2.57 6.90
CA LEU A 395 7.34 -1.16 6.54
C LEU A 395 7.71 -0.30 7.75
N ALA A 396 7.06 -0.52 8.89
CA ALA A 396 7.37 0.17 10.14
C ALA A 396 8.81 -0.12 10.63
N GLY A 397 9.25 -1.38 10.52
CA GLY A 397 10.62 -1.77 10.89
C GLY A 397 11.70 -1.23 9.96
N LEU A 398 11.35 -0.79 8.76
CA LEU A 398 12.29 -0.20 7.79
C LEU A 398 12.33 1.33 7.84
N ASP A 399 11.45 1.97 8.61
CA ASP A 399 11.49 3.42 8.78
C ASP A 399 12.84 3.86 9.37
N GLY A 400 13.49 4.83 8.74
CA GLY A 400 14.82 5.29 9.08
C GLY A 400 15.97 4.30 8.73
N VAL A 401 15.68 3.07 8.27
CA VAL A 401 16.69 2.07 7.83
C VAL A 401 16.94 2.17 6.33
N VAL A 402 15.88 2.24 5.53
CA VAL A 402 15.93 2.43 4.08
C VAL A 402 15.05 3.62 3.72
N ALA A 403 15.55 4.51 2.88
CA ALA A 403 14.77 5.64 2.38
C ALA A 403 13.54 5.12 1.61
N PRO A 404 12.30 5.52 1.98
CA PRO A 404 11.09 4.89 1.46
C PRO A 404 10.93 5.02 -0.06
N GLU A 405 11.44 6.09 -0.65
CA GLU A 405 11.47 6.27 -2.11
C GLU A 405 12.35 5.24 -2.83
N LYS A 406 13.26 4.58 -2.13
CA LYS A 406 14.08 3.48 -2.64
C LYS A 406 13.44 2.09 -2.47
N LEU A 407 12.33 2.01 -1.75
CA LEU A 407 11.61 0.76 -1.58
C LEU A 407 10.70 0.47 -2.77
N SER A 408 10.65 -0.80 -3.15
CA SER A 408 9.64 -1.42 -4.00
C SER A 408 9.14 -2.67 -3.28
N VAL A 409 7.84 -2.87 -3.19
CA VAL A 409 7.27 -4.02 -2.49
C VAL A 409 6.66 -4.99 -3.49
N CYS A 410 7.10 -6.25 -3.44
CA CYS A 410 6.48 -7.33 -4.20
C CYS A 410 5.14 -7.70 -3.58
N ILE A 411 4.10 -7.70 -4.42
CA ILE A 411 2.78 -8.20 -4.07
C ILE A 411 2.47 -9.36 -5.03
N SER A 412 2.04 -10.49 -4.46
CA SER A 412 1.60 -11.63 -5.25
C SER A 412 0.18 -11.40 -5.76
N THR A 413 -0.04 -11.64 -7.05
CA THR A 413 -1.37 -11.63 -7.66
C THR A 413 -1.99 -13.04 -7.71
N ARG A 414 -1.25 -14.07 -7.28
CA ARG A 414 -1.75 -15.44 -7.17
C ARG A 414 -2.43 -15.71 -5.84
N GLY A 415 -3.48 -16.52 -5.87
CA GLY A 415 -4.10 -17.02 -4.67
C GLY A 415 -3.29 -18.16 -4.04
N VAL A 416 -3.20 -18.19 -2.71
CA VAL A 416 -2.61 -19.30 -1.96
C VAL A 416 -3.69 -20.26 -1.47
N CYS A 417 -3.49 -21.55 -1.71
CA CYS A 417 -4.46 -22.61 -1.42
C CYS A 417 -4.08 -23.41 -0.19
N TRP A 418 -5.09 -23.74 0.62
CA TRP A 418 -4.99 -24.62 1.78
C TRP A 418 -6.02 -25.73 1.69
N THR A 419 -5.69 -26.91 2.20
CA THR A 419 -6.62 -28.03 2.36
C THR A 419 -6.49 -28.57 3.78
N GLY A 420 -7.48 -28.33 4.61
CA GLY A 420 -7.32 -28.38 6.06
C GLY A 420 -6.25 -27.36 6.51
N GLU A 421 -5.29 -27.78 7.32
CA GLU A 421 -4.20 -26.93 7.82
C GLU A 421 -2.94 -26.96 6.93
N LYS A 422 -3.00 -27.63 5.78
CA LYS A 422 -1.82 -27.79 4.90
C LYS A 422 -1.94 -26.89 3.68
N ARG A 423 -0.89 -26.12 3.41
CA ARG A 423 -0.74 -25.43 2.14
C ARG A 423 -0.72 -26.44 1.00
N SER A 424 -1.61 -26.27 0.04
CA SER A 424 -1.80 -27.21 -1.07
C SER A 424 -1.36 -26.68 -2.43
N GLY A 425 -0.89 -25.43 -2.51
CA GLY A 425 -0.39 -24.81 -3.72
C GLY A 425 -0.85 -23.36 -3.91
N THR A 426 -0.85 -22.93 -5.15
CA THR A 426 -1.36 -21.61 -5.57
C THR A 426 -2.37 -21.80 -6.70
N MET A 427 -3.27 -20.84 -6.86
CA MET A 427 -4.19 -20.70 -7.98
C MET A 427 -3.95 -19.40 -8.72
N ASP A 428 -4.07 -19.41 -10.04
CA ASP A 428 -4.13 -18.19 -10.82
C ASP A 428 -5.55 -17.59 -10.81
N ALA A 429 -5.70 -16.41 -11.38
CA ALA A 429 -6.97 -15.69 -11.37
C ALA A 429 -8.08 -16.41 -12.16
N GLN A 430 -7.73 -17.18 -13.19
CA GLN A 430 -8.70 -17.98 -13.94
C GLN A 430 -9.22 -19.17 -13.10
N GLU A 431 -8.32 -19.86 -12.41
CA GLU A 431 -8.65 -20.96 -11.49
C GLU A 431 -9.53 -20.48 -10.33
N ILE A 432 -9.23 -19.31 -9.76
CA ILE A 432 -10.04 -18.69 -8.68
C ILE A 432 -11.45 -18.39 -9.16
N ARG A 433 -11.60 -17.79 -10.35
CA ARG A 433 -12.92 -17.53 -10.93
C ARG A 433 -13.70 -18.81 -11.22
N ALA A 434 -13.06 -19.80 -11.82
CA ALA A 434 -13.68 -21.09 -12.06
C ALA A 434 -14.17 -21.75 -10.77
N GLN A 435 -13.40 -21.62 -9.68
CA GLN A 435 -13.78 -22.14 -8.37
C GLN A 435 -15.00 -21.39 -7.78
N ALA A 436 -15.07 -20.06 -7.96
CA ALA A 436 -16.24 -19.27 -7.55
C ALA A 436 -17.49 -19.63 -8.36
N GLU A 437 -17.36 -19.84 -9.67
CA GLU A 437 -18.45 -20.27 -10.57
C GLU A 437 -18.91 -21.71 -10.26
N ASP A 438 -18.04 -22.57 -9.76
CA ASP A 438 -18.36 -23.94 -9.32
C ASP A 438 -19.04 -24.01 -7.93
N GLY A 439 -19.36 -22.83 -7.35
CA GLY A 439 -20.17 -22.70 -6.14
C GLY A 439 -19.37 -22.63 -4.84
N ALA A 440 -18.09 -22.28 -4.88
CA ALA A 440 -17.37 -21.95 -3.66
C ALA A 440 -17.95 -20.69 -2.98
N GLU A 441 -18.04 -20.72 -1.65
CA GLU A 441 -18.52 -19.58 -0.87
C GLU A 441 -17.43 -18.53 -0.69
N GLY A 442 -17.77 -17.25 -0.96
CA GLY A 442 -16.85 -16.13 -0.91
C GLY A 442 -16.97 -15.29 0.36
N TYR A 443 -15.83 -14.86 0.90
CA TYR A 443 -15.74 -14.07 2.12
C TYR A 443 -14.57 -13.07 2.05
N TYR A 444 -14.68 -11.98 2.81
CA TYR A 444 -13.62 -11.01 3.00
C TYR A 444 -13.16 -10.98 4.46
N SER A 445 -11.86 -11.03 4.70
CA SER A 445 -11.27 -10.98 6.03
C SER A 445 -10.75 -9.58 6.33
N SER A 446 -11.37 -8.88 7.27
CA SER A 446 -10.87 -7.60 7.79
C SER A 446 -9.58 -7.73 8.63
N ARG A 447 -9.21 -8.94 9.05
CA ARG A 447 -7.93 -9.19 9.72
C ARG A 447 -6.77 -9.11 8.75
N TYR A 448 -6.93 -9.77 7.59
CA TYR A 448 -5.86 -9.89 6.61
C TYR A 448 -6.01 -8.89 5.45
N GLU A 449 -7.14 -8.15 5.42
CA GLU A 449 -7.53 -7.30 4.29
C GLU A 449 -7.33 -8.07 2.97
N ALA A 450 -8.00 -9.22 2.88
CA ALA A 450 -7.92 -10.15 1.76
C ALA A 450 -9.23 -10.92 1.57
N ALA A 451 -9.57 -11.22 0.32
CA ALA A 451 -10.67 -12.07 -0.04
C ALA A 451 -10.28 -13.55 0.04
N TYR A 452 -11.27 -14.43 0.26
CA TYR A 452 -11.06 -15.87 0.18
C TYR A 452 -12.31 -16.62 -0.25
N LEU A 453 -12.11 -17.73 -0.97
CA LEU A 453 -13.16 -18.69 -1.29
C LEU A 453 -12.97 -19.96 -0.44
N THR A 454 -14.09 -20.60 -0.08
CA THR A 454 -14.07 -21.87 0.63
C THR A 454 -14.95 -22.91 -0.07
N TRP A 455 -14.50 -24.17 -0.09
CA TRP A 455 -15.23 -25.31 -0.63
C TRP A 455 -14.80 -26.59 0.03
N GLU A 456 -15.54 -27.68 -0.19
CA GLU A 456 -15.15 -29.01 0.28
C GLU A 456 -14.30 -29.73 -0.78
N LYS A 457 -13.16 -30.30 -0.38
CA LYS A 457 -12.28 -31.10 -1.23
C LYS A 457 -11.84 -32.34 -0.50
N GLY A 458 -12.35 -33.51 -0.97
CA GLY A 458 -11.98 -34.79 -0.38
C GLY A 458 -12.33 -34.96 1.11
N GLY A 459 -13.47 -34.43 1.55
CA GLY A 459 -13.91 -34.44 2.95
C GLY A 459 -13.17 -33.49 3.88
N LYS A 460 -12.45 -32.50 3.33
CA LYS A 460 -11.77 -31.45 4.07
C LYS A 460 -12.15 -30.08 3.51
N GLN A 461 -12.19 -29.10 4.39
CA GLN A 461 -12.31 -27.68 3.99
C GLN A 461 -11.08 -27.29 3.15
N ALA A 462 -11.32 -26.75 1.98
CA ALA A 462 -10.33 -26.08 1.16
C ALA A 462 -10.58 -24.58 1.15
N VAL A 463 -9.51 -23.81 1.07
CA VAL A 463 -9.55 -22.34 1.06
C VAL A 463 -8.54 -21.84 0.03
N VAL A 464 -8.90 -20.83 -0.74
CA VAL A 464 -7.95 -20.00 -1.50
C VAL A 464 -8.05 -18.57 -1.03
N TRP A 465 -6.93 -18.00 -0.59
CA TRP A 465 -6.78 -16.59 -0.26
C TRP A 465 -6.26 -15.84 -1.48
N TYR A 466 -6.83 -14.69 -1.79
CA TYR A 466 -6.40 -13.85 -2.92
C TYR A 466 -6.63 -12.36 -2.63
N LEU A 467 -6.02 -11.51 -3.44
CA LEU A 467 -6.16 -10.06 -3.35
C LEU A 467 -7.09 -9.59 -4.46
N ASP A 468 -8.32 -9.23 -4.11
CA ASP A 468 -9.25 -8.52 -4.98
C ASP A 468 -8.87 -7.03 -5.12
N SER A 469 -9.66 -6.25 -5.84
CA SER A 469 -9.39 -4.83 -6.05
C SER A 469 -9.36 -4.02 -4.75
N ARG A 470 -10.22 -4.34 -3.79
CA ARG A 470 -10.25 -3.72 -2.46
C ARG A 470 -8.99 -4.03 -1.67
N ALA A 471 -8.60 -5.31 -1.62
CA ALA A 471 -7.40 -5.75 -0.92
C ALA A 471 -6.11 -5.11 -1.47
N MET A 472 -6.05 -4.93 -2.80
CA MET A 472 -4.96 -4.23 -3.47
C MET A 472 -4.93 -2.74 -3.12
N GLU A 473 -6.09 -2.07 -3.15
CA GLU A 473 -6.19 -0.65 -2.83
C GLU A 473 -5.71 -0.33 -1.40
N VAL A 474 -6.10 -1.15 -0.42
CA VAL A 474 -5.67 -0.99 0.98
C VAL A 474 -4.14 -1.15 1.12
N ARG A 475 -3.52 -2.09 0.39
CA ARG A 475 -2.06 -2.27 0.37
C ARG A 475 -1.35 -1.10 -0.29
N GLU A 476 -1.79 -0.67 -1.46
CA GLU A 476 -1.22 0.50 -2.14
C GLU A 476 -1.35 1.77 -1.30
N GLN A 477 -2.47 1.93 -0.59
CA GLN A 477 -2.67 3.03 0.34
C GLN A 477 -1.65 2.99 1.48
N LEU A 478 -1.37 1.80 2.05
CA LEU A 478 -0.34 1.64 3.07
C LEU A 478 1.06 2.01 2.53
N LEU A 479 1.40 1.55 1.33
CA LEU A 479 2.66 1.92 0.68
C LEU A 479 2.80 3.44 0.55
N ARG A 480 1.75 4.14 0.10
CA ARG A 480 1.76 5.61 -0.01
C ARG A 480 1.92 6.30 1.35
N LEU A 481 1.27 5.79 2.39
CA LEU A 481 1.39 6.34 3.75
C LEU A 481 2.81 6.23 4.31
N PHE A 482 3.52 5.16 4.00
CA PHE A 482 4.94 5.00 4.32
C PHE A 482 5.89 5.71 3.33
N GLY A 483 5.38 6.32 2.26
CA GLY A 483 6.18 7.00 1.25
C GLY A 483 6.89 6.07 0.27
N VAL A 484 6.48 4.80 0.21
CA VAL A 484 7.01 3.83 -0.78
C VAL A 484 6.55 4.24 -2.17
N GLY A 485 7.50 4.40 -3.09
CA GLY A 485 7.22 4.93 -4.44
C GLY A 485 6.96 3.87 -5.50
N GLN A 486 7.04 2.57 -5.19
CA GLN A 486 6.90 1.53 -6.20
C GLN A 486 6.30 0.24 -5.65
N VAL A 487 5.41 -0.38 -6.43
CA VAL A 487 4.92 -1.74 -6.25
C VAL A 487 5.51 -2.66 -7.32
N CYS A 488 5.85 -3.90 -6.96
CA CYS A 488 6.35 -4.92 -7.87
C CYS A 488 5.34 -6.07 -8.00
N PHE A 489 5.08 -6.50 -9.24
CA PHE A 489 4.22 -7.65 -9.55
C PHE A 489 5.06 -8.79 -10.11
N GLN A 490 5.03 -9.94 -9.44
CA GLN A 490 5.75 -11.13 -9.90
C GLN A 490 5.05 -11.84 -11.06
N ASN A 491 3.72 -11.73 -11.15
CA ASN A 491 2.88 -12.34 -12.18
C ASN A 491 2.07 -11.25 -12.88
N VAL A 492 2.62 -10.71 -13.95
CA VAL A 492 2.08 -9.51 -14.62
C VAL A 492 0.72 -9.79 -15.27
N THR A 493 0.52 -10.95 -15.87
CA THR A 493 -0.74 -11.34 -16.54
C THR A 493 -1.93 -11.35 -15.58
N GLU A 494 -1.71 -11.68 -14.33
CA GLU A 494 -2.77 -11.78 -13.33
C GLU A 494 -3.17 -10.42 -12.75
N ARG A 495 -2.32 -9.40 -12.89
CA ARG A 495 -2.56 -8.03 -12.44
C ARG A 495 -3.79 -7.39 -13.08
N THR A 496 -4.02 -7.69 -14.36
CA THR A 496 -5.13 -7.13 -15.16
C THR A 496 -6.40 -7.97 -15.10
N THR A 497 -6.33 -9.12 -14.44
CA THR A 497 -7.44 -10.07 -14.39
C THR A 497 -8.35 -9.73 -13.22
N HIS A 498 -9.62 -9.42 -13.51
CA HIS A 498 -10.61 -9.15 -12.46
C HIS A 498 -10.90 -10.42 -11.65
N LEU A 499 -10.52 -10.42 -10.39
CA LEU A 499 -10.89 -11.44 -9.41
C LEU A 499 -12.32 -11.20 -8.89
N PRO A 500 -12.99 -12.22 -8.33
CA PRO A 500 -14.29 -12.01 -7.69
C PRO A 500 -14.18 -10.96 -6.59
N GLU A 501 -15.00 -9.90 -6.68
CA GLU A 501 -15.14 -8.89 -5.64
C GLU A 501 -16.16 -9.40 -4.61
N LEU A 502 -15.85 -9.26 -3.31
CA LEU A 502 -16.64 -9.79 -2.19
C LEU A 502 -16.98 -8.71 -1.16
#